data_f71b1ee5bc4f01deda453021e71e3d21
#
_entry.id   f71b1ee5bc4f01deda453021e71e3d21
#
_cell.length_a   1.000
_cell.length_b   1.000
_cell.length_c   1.000
_cell.angle_alpha   90.00
_cell.angle_beta   90.00
_cell.angle_gamma   90.00
#
_symmetry.space_group_name_H-M   'P 1'
#
loop_
_entity.id
_entity.type
_entity.pdbx_description
1 polymer ?
#
loop_
_entity_poly.entity_id
_entity_poly.type
_entity_poly.pdbx_seq_one_letter_code
_entity_poly.pdbx_strand_id
1 'polypeptide(L)'
;KPFYLLVDYLSVRFPTTDALEVIRKVLGMKADYFIHYDYGYYGYKEHYAYGEIKVMASDDEHMGVFLELKGAGSRNMEYVLQAQNRDWYSFLNRCLDCGGVIRRFDLAINDMCGLLDIPVLSEKYRNGGAECRCKNFENVQGGKLSGKNGNLASTLYIGSQSSTKYFCLYEKQKEQATKKKHTDIINRFEIRLRGTKAVQAVEELLLTYNPHGLVFYLITDFVEFPDYPLWEIFISHD
;
A
#
# COMPACT_ATOMS: atom_id res chain seq x y z
N LYS A 1 20.30 -4.43 -2.06
CA LYS A 1 19.72 -3.22 -2.67
C LYS A 1 19.32 -2.23 -1.57
N PRO A 2 19.56 -0.92 -1.73
CA PRO A 2 19.18 0.08 -0.73
C PRO A 2 17.66 0.26 -0.66
N PHE A 3 16.95 0.04 -1.78
CA PHE A 3 15.51 0.14 -1.86
C PHE A 3 14.86 -1.17 -2.26
N TYR A 4 13.63 -1.37 -1.76
CA TYR A 4 12.83 -2.55 -2.08
C TYR A 4 11.37 -2.11 -2.31
N LEU A 5 10.90 -2.30 -3.55
CA LEU A 5 9.53 -1.99 -3.98
C LEU A 5 8.60 -3.18 -3.74
N LEU A 6 7.39 -2.91 -3.25
CA LEU A 6 6.38 -3.94 -2.99
C LEU A 6 4.95 -3.38 -3.12
N VAL A 7 3.99 -4.28 -3.33
CA VAL A 7 2.56 -3.99 -3.19
C VAL A 7 2.22 -4.00 -1.69
N ASP A 8 1.80 -2.87 -1.14
CA ASP A 8 1.49 -2.75 0.28
C ASP A 8 -0.01 -2.89 0.59
N TYR A 9 -0.86 -2.47 -0.33
CA TYR A 9 -2.30 -2.59 -0.20
C TYR A 9 -2.97 -2.85 -1.55
N LEU A 10 -3.90 -3.77 -1.58
CA LEU A 10 -4.81 -3.96 -2.71
C LEU A 10 -6.21 -4.20 -2.18
N SER A 11 -7.21 -3.51 -2.73
CA SER A 11 -8.61 -3.90 -2.56
C SER A 11 -9.35 -3.90 -3.88
N VAL A 12 -10.18 -4.92 -4.05
CA VAL A 12 -10.93 -5.18 -5.29
C VAL A 12 -12.37 -5.51 -4.95
N ARG A 13 -13.31 -4.90 -5.65
CA ARG A 13 -14.73 -5.23 -5.58
C ARG A 13 -15.12 -6.10 -6.77
N PHE A 14 -15.79 -7.21 -6.54
CA PHE A 14 -16.28 -8.14 -7.56
C PHE A 14 -17.81 -8.06 -7.68
N PRO A 15 -18.37 -8.17 -8.90
CA PRO A 15 -19.82 -8.10 -9.15
C PRO A 15 -20.51 -9.45 -8.90
N THR A 16 -20.28 -10.04 -7.73
CA THR A 16 -20.91 -11.29 -7.27
C THR A 16 -21.21 -11.17 -5.78
N THR A 17 -22.17 -11.92 -5.28
CA THR A 17 -22.43 -12.04 -3.83
C THR A 17 -21.79 -13.28 -3.22
N ASP A 18 -21.21 -14.17 -4.04
CA ASP A 18 -20.57 -15.41 -3.60
C ASP A 18 -19.07 -15.20 -3.29
N ALA A 19 -18.74 -15.04 -2.00
CA ALA A 19 -17.35 -14.95 -1.54
C ALA A 19 -16.54 -16.22 -1.87
N LEU A 20 -17.15 -17.39 -1.85
CA LEU A 20 -16.46 -18.65 -2.14
C LEU A 20 -16.09 -18.74 -3.62
N GLU A 21 -16.87 -18.14 -4.50
CA GLU A 21 -16.52 -18.00 -5.91
C GLU A 21 -15.23 -17.20 -6.09
N VAL A 22 -15.12 -16.05 -5.40
CA VAL A 22 -13.90 -15.20 -5.43
C VAL A 22 -12.69 -15.96 -4.87
N ILE A 23 -12.86 -16.68 -3.76
CA ILE A 23 -11.79 -17.50 -3.17
C ILE A 23 -11.28 -18.54 -4.18
N ARG A 24 -12.19 -19.25 -4.84
CA ARG A 24 -11.82 -20.32 -5.80
C ARG A 24 -11.26 -19.75 -7.11
N LYS A 25 -11.97 -18.80 -7.73
CA LYS A 25 -11.64 -18.34 -9.09
C LYS A 25 -10.52 -17.29 -9.10
N VAL A 26 -10.52 -16.37 -8.14
CA VAL A 26 -9.54 -15.26 -8.11
C VAL A 26 -8.30 -15.64 -7.33
N LEU A 27 -8.48 -16.08 -6.06
CA LEU A 27 -7.35 -16.45 -5.22
C LEU A 27 -6.76 -17.82 -5.58
N GLY A 28 -7.53 -18.69 -6.28
CA GLY A 28 -7.10 -20.04 -6.61
C GLY A 28 -6.91 -20.92 -5.37
N MET A 29 -7.69 -20.67 -4.32
CA MET A 29 -7.58 -21.35 -3.03
C MET A 29 -8.81 -22.18 -2.73
N LYS A 30 -8.65 -23.18 -1.86
CA LYS A 30 -9.78 -23.95 -1.32
C LYS A 30 -10.47 -23.13 -0.22
N ALA A 31 -11.79 -23.13 -0.21
CA ALA A 31 -12.58 -22.45 0.80
C ALA A 31 -12.28 -22.95 2.22
N ASP A 32 -11.97 -24.24 2.37
CA ASP A 32 -11.65 -24.90 3.65
C ASP A 32 -10.40 -24.33 4.36
N TYR A 33 -9.58 -23.56 3.64
CA TYR A 33 -8.44 -22.85 4.25
C TYR A 33 -8.84 -21.55 4.95
N PHE A 34 -10.08 -21.07 4.71
CA PHE A 34 -10.57 -19.81 5.26
C PHE A 34 -11.42 -20.03 6.50
N ILE A 35 -11.23 -19.18 7.49
CA ILE A 35 -12.12 -19.10 8.64
C ILE A 35 -13.27 -18.17 8.27
N HIS A 36 -14.49 -18.62 8.44
CA HIS A 36 -15.69 -17.81 8.25
C HIS A 36 -16.05 -17.08 9.55
N TYR A 37 -16.39 -15.80 9.41
CA TYR A 37 -16.87 -14.93 10.46
C TYR A 37 -18.21 -14.31 10.07
N ASP A 38 -19.21 -14.39 10.95
CA ASP A 38 -20.57 -13.85 10.80
C ASP A 38 -20.66 -12.33 11.05
N TYR A 39 -19.55 -11.65 10.88
CA TYR A 39 -19.47 -10.18 10.86
C TYR A 39 -18.47 -9.75 9.79
N GLY A 40 -18.68 -8.56 9.26
CA GLY A 40 -17.79 -7.95 8.26
C GLY A 40 -17.35 -6.54 8.65
N TYR A 41 -16.64 -5.89 7.74
CA TYR A 41 -16.21 -4.51 7.85
C TYR A 41 -16.87 -3.68 6.75
N TYR A 42 -16.87 -2.36 6.87
CA TYR A 42 -17.35 -1.43 5.84
C TYR A 42 -18.81 -1.65 5.39
N GLY A 43 -19.65 -2.18 6.31
CA GLY A 43 -21.05 -2.49 6.01
C GLY A 43 -21.29 -3.88 5.42
N TYR A 44 -20.26 -4.69 5.20
CA TYR A 44 -20.41 -6.09 4.84
C TYR A 44 -20.88 -6.92 6.03
N LYS A 45 -21.68 -7.97 5.78
CA LYS A 45 -22.30 -8.78 6.83
C LYS A 45 -21.37 -9.85 7.37
N GLU A 46 -20.53 -10.42 6.53
CA GLU A 46 -19.64 -11.54 6.85
C GLU A 46 -18.28 -11.38 6.16
N HIS A 47 -17.30 -12.12 6.63
CA HIS A 47 -16.05 -12.26 5.90
C HIS A 47 -15.41 -13.63 6.09
N TYR A 48 -14.58 -13.99 5.13
CA TYR A 48 -13.71 -15.15 5.12
C TYR A 48 -12.27 -14.68 5.23
N ALA A 49 -11.48 -15.27 6.12
CA ALA A 49 -10.10 -14.88 6.35
C ALA A 49 -9.13 -16.05 6.25
N TYR A 50 -8.04 -15.84 5.52
CA TYR A 50 -6.84 -16.67 5.56
C TYR A 50 -5.65 -15.79 5.95
N GLY A 51 -5.18 -15.92 7.19
CA GLY A 51 -4.30 -14.91 7.77
C GLY A 51 -4.93 -13.52 7.70
N GLU A 52 -4.27 -12.58 7.05
CA GLU A 52 -4.78 -11.23 6.84
C GLU A 52 -5.36 -11.00 5.43
N ILE A 53 -5.54 -12.04 4.64
CA ILE A 53 -6.34 -12.00 3.40
C ILE A 53 -7.80 -12.05 3.80
N LYS A 54 -8.59 -11.04 3.44
CA LYS A 54 -10.01 -10.92 3.81
C LYS A 54 -10.89 -10.84 2.56
N VAL A 55 -11.90 -11.68 2.51
CA VAL A 55 -12.94 -11.69 1.46
C VAL A 55 -14.27 -11.44 2.15
N MET A 56 -14.85 -10.27 1.93
CA MET A 56 -16.08 -9.81 2.58
C MET A 56 -17.26 -9.95 1.64
N ALA A 57 -18.39 -10.38 2.17
CA ALA A 57 -19.62 -10.56 1.41
C ALA A 57 -20.84 -9.93 2.10
N SER A 58 -21.85 -9.67 1.29
CA SER A 58 -23.15 -9.14 1.69
C SER A 58 -24.22 -9.73 0.76
N ASP A 59 -25.46 -9.79 1.23
CA ASP A 59 -26.62 -10.15 0.38
C ASP A 59 -26.98 -9.04 -0.62
N ASP A 60 -26.39 -7.84 -0.50
CA ASP A 60 -26.62 -6.73 -1.38
C ASP A 60 -25.75 -6.85 -2.64
N GLU A 61 -26.38 -7.10 -3.78
CA GLU A 61 -25.71 -7.19 -5.09
C GLU A 61 -24.96 -5.91 -5.46
N HIS A 62 -25.41 -4.75 -4.99
CA HIS A 62 -24.71 -3.48 -5.24
C HIS A 62 -23.40 -3.37 -4.49
N MET A 63 -23.27 -4.02 -3.35
CA MET A 63 -22.02 -4.10 -2.61
C MET A 63 -21.03 -5.07 -3.24
N GLY A 64 -21.52 -6.20 -3.76
CA GLY A 64 -20.71 -7.28 -4.31
C GLY A 64 -19.83 -7.96 -3.24
N VAL A 65 -18.77 -8.62 -3.66
CA VAL A 65 -17.73 -9.19 -2.80
C VAL A 65 -16.52 -8.27 -2.79
N PHE A 66 -15.95 -8.05 -1.61
CA PHE A 66 -14.81 -7.16 -1.43
C PHE A 66 -13.59 -7.94 -0.91
N LEU A 67 -12.56 -7.99 -1.73
CA LEU A 67 -11.26 -8.53 -1.36
C LEU A 67 -10.39 -7.40 -0.79
N GLU A 68 -9.82 -7.62 0.39
CA GLU A 68 -8.88 -6.69 1.02
C GLU A 68 -7.57 -7.40 1.38
N LEU A 69 -6.46 -6.86 0.87
CA LEU A 69 -5.09 -7.25 1.16
C LEU A 69 -4.37 -6.04 1.76
N LYS A 70 -4.39 -5.90 3.08
CA LYS A 70 -3.82 -4.76 3.79
C LYS A 70 -2.49 -5.14 4.43
N GLY A 71 -1.38 -4.50 4.05
CA GLY A 71 -0.07 -4.71 4.66
C GLY A 71 0.31 -6.18 4.80
N ALA A 72 0.05 -6.78 5.96
CA ALA A 72 0.28 -8.20 6.21
C ALA A 72 -0.53 -9.12 5.27
N GLY A 73 -1.73 -8.71 4.85
CA GLY A 73 -2.54 -9.42 3.86
C GLY A 73 -1.85 -9.49 2.49
N SER A 74 -1.19 -8.40 2.06
CA SER A 74 -0.38 -8.42 0.83
C SER A 74 0.82 -9.36 0.96
N ARG A 75 1.46 -9.42 2.13
CA ARG A 75 2.54 -10.39 2.40
C ARG A 75 2.03 -11.82 2.38
N ASN A 76 0.87 -12.09 3.01
CA ASN A 76 0.25 -13.41 2.94
C ASN A 76 -0.08 -13.81 1.49
N MET A 77 -0.59 -12.87 0.70
CA MET A 77 -0.90 -13.12 -0.71
C MET A 77 0.36 -13.42 -1.54
N GLU A 78 1.49 -12.78 -1.27
CA GLU A 78 2.76 -13.11 -1.93
C GLU A 78 3.18 -14.56 -1.69
N TYR A 79 3.07 -15.06 -0.46
CA TYR A 79 3.34 -16.47 -0.16
C TYR A 79 2.39 -17.42 -0.92
N VAL A 80 1.10 -17.06 -1.00
CA VAL A 80 0.11 -17.83 -1.77
C VAL A 80 0.47 -17.85 -3.25
N LEU A 81 0.78 -16.69 -3.84
CA LEU A 81 1.18 -16.58 -5.25
C LEU A 81 2.45 -17.38 -5.54
N GLN A 82 3.45 -17.28 -4.66
CA GLN A 82 4.67 -18.07 -4.79
C GLN A 82 4.39 -19.59 -4.77
N ALA A 83 3.55 -20.04 -3.84
CA ALA A 83 3.16 -21.44 -3.73
C ALA A 83 2.37 -21.93 -4.97
N GLN A 84 1.68 -21.04 -5.65
CA GLN A 84 0.94 -21.31 -6.89
C GLN A 84 1.79 -21.09 -8.16
N ASN A 85 3.04 -20.73 -8.04
CA ASN A 85 3.92 -20.32 -9.15
C ASN A 85 3.28 -19.18 -9.98
N ARG A 86 2.74 -18.20 -9.29
CA ARG A 86 2.10 -16.99 -9.84
C ARG A 86 2.81 -15.74 -9.32
N ASP A 87 2.55 -14.63 -9.96
CA ASP A 87 3.02 -13.30 -9.60
C ASP A 87 1.87 -12.28 -9.45
N TRP A 88 2.20 -11.05 -9.06
CA TRP A 88 1.22 -9.97 -8.96
C TRP A 88 0.55 -9.64 -10.29
N TYR A 89 1.26 -9.77 -11.43
CA TYR A 89 0.69 -9.48 -12.76
C TYR A 89 -0.40 -10.47 -13.12
N SER A 90 -0.13 -11.77 -12.96
CA SER A 90 -1.10 -12.83 -13.21
C SER A 90 -2.31 -12.73 -12.27
N PHE A 91 -2.07 -12.31 -11.02
CA PHE A 91 -3.13 -12.11 -10.04
C PHE A 91 -4.01 -10.89 -10.36
N LEU A 92 -3.42 -9.74 -10.68
CA LEU A 92 -4.16 -8.55 -11.08
C LEU A 92 -4.97 -8.76 -12.35
N ASN A 93 -4.40 -9.42 -13.36
CA ASN A 93 -5.14 -9.83 -14.57
C ASN A 93 -6.34 -10.72 -14.20
N ARG A 94 -6.14 -11.70 -13.32
CA ARG A 94 -7.24 -12.57 -12.87
C ARG A 94 -8.34 -11.79 -12.14
N CYS A 95 -7.97 -10.80 -11.34
CA CYS A 95 -8.96 -9.92 -10.71
C CYS A 95 -9.82 -9.21 -11.76
N LEU A 96 -9.19 -8.64 -12.79
CA LEU A 96 -9.88 -7.92 -13.87
C LEU A 96 -10.72 -8.87 -14.73
N ASP A 97 -10.20 -10.03 -15.11
CA ASP A 97 -10.91 -11.05 -15.89
C ASP A 97 -12.18 -11.55 -15.19
N CYS A 98 -12.19 -11.56 -13.86
CA CYS A 98 -13.36 -11.91 -13.04
C CYS A 98 -14.30 -10.70 -12.78
N GLY A 99 -14.14 -9.61 -13.51
CA GLY A 99 -14.97 -8.39 -13.37
C GLY A 99 -14.63 -7.56 -12.14
N GLY A 100 -13.47 -7.76 -11.54
CA GLY A 100 -13.01 -6.99 -10.38
C GLY A 100 -12.76 -5.53 -10.73
N VAL A 101 -13.20 -4.64 -9.85
CA VAL A 101 -12.93 -3.19 -9.91
C VAL A 101 -11.93 -2.84 -8.82
N ILE A 102 -10.76 -2.37 -9.20
CA ILE A 102 -9.72 -1.94 -8.26
C ILE A 102 -10.23 -0.70 -7.50
N ARG A 103 -10.26 -0.79 -6.18
CA ARG A 103 -10.73 0.31 -5.30
C ARG A 103 -9.56 1.05 -4.65
N ARG A 104 -8.50 0.32 -4.30
CA ARG A 104 -7.27 0.87 -3.73
C ARG A 104 -6.07 0.04 -4.17
N PHE A 105 -4.97 0.71 -4.46
CA PHE A 105 -3.70 0.09 -4.80
C PHE A 105 -2.57 0.95 -4.24
N ASP A 106 -1.85 0.44 -3.24
CA ASP A 106 -0.72 1.14 -2.64
C ASP A 106 0.57 0.42 -2.98
N LEU A 107 1.53 1.18 -3.47
CA LEU A 107 2.91 0.75 -3.67
C LEU A 107 3.78 1.32 -2.55
N ALA A 108 4.69 0.53 -2.03
CA ALA A 108 5.62 0.97 -1.00
C ALA A 108 7.06 0.74 -1.41
N ILE A 109 7.92 1.70 -1.09
CA ILE A 109 9.37 1.60 -1.23
C ILE A 109 9.95 1.56 0.17
N ASN A 110 10.59 0.45 0.51
CA ASN A 110 11.34 0.31 1.74
C ASN A 110 12.75 0.86 1.55
N ASP A 111 13.14 1.80 2.38
CA ASP A 111 14.50 2.32 2.49
C ASP A 111 15.25 1.54 3.56
N MET A 112 16.21 0.71 3.10
CA MET A 112 16.99 -0.17 3.97
C MET A 112 18.26 0.51 4.50
N CYS A 113 18.61 1.68 3.97
CA CYS A 113 19.87 2.37 4.26
C CYS A 113 19.68 3.73 4.96
N GLY A 114 18.42 4.18 5.15
CA GLY A 114 18.14 5.47 5.78
C GLY A 114 18.43 6.67 4.87
N LEU A 115 18.31 6.51 3.55
CA LEU A 115 18.52 7.59 2.58
C LEU A 115 17.39 8.64 2.61
N LEU A 116 16.21 8.26 3.07
CA LEU A 116 15.07 9.16 3.26
C LEU A 116 15.03 9.65 4.71
N ASP A 117 15.67 10.77 5.01
CA ASP A 117 15.57 11.41 6.33
C ASP A 117 14.21 12.11 6.45
N ILE A 118 13.21 11.41 7.02
CA ILE A 118 11.83 11.91 7.08
C ILE A 118 11.70 13.23 7.84
N PRO A 119 12.35 13.43 9.01
CA PRO A 119 12.40 14.73 9.67
C PRO A 119 12.92 15.87 8.78
N VAL A 120 14.04 15.64 8.08
CA VAL A 120 14.64 16.65 7.16
C VAL A 120 13.71 16.94 5.98
N LEU A 121 13.13 15.92 5.35
CA LEU A 121 12.17 16.10 4.26
C LEU A 121 10.94 16.88 4.72
N SER A 122 10.44 16.60 5.92
CA SER A 122 9.31 17.33 6.52
C SER A 122 9.62 18.80 6.76
N GLU A 123 10.82 19.10 7.22
CA GLU A 123 11.27 20.47 7.43
C GLU A 123 11.43 21.21 6.09
N LYS A 124 12.07 20.59 5.09
CA LYS A 124 12.18 21.14 3.74
C LYS A 124 10.82 21.45 3.15
N TYR A 125 9.88 20.51 3.25
CA TYR A 125 8.52 20.70 2.74
C TYR A 125 7.84 21.91 3.41
N ARG A 126 7.95 22.03 4.73
CA ARG A 126 7.40 23.16 5.52
C ARG A 126 7.99 24.50 5.12
N ASN A 127 9.28 24.53 4.80
CA ASN A 127 10.02 25.75 4.47
C ASN A 127 10.00 26.09 2.97
N GLY A 128 9.18 25.40 2.16
CA GLY A 128 9.05 25.65 0.73
C GLY A 128 10.19 25.10 -0.13
N GLY A 129 11.01 24.20 0.42
CA GLY A 129 12.09 23.52 -0.29
C GLY A 129 11.64 22.26 -1.06
N ALA A 130 10.34 22.07 -1.22
CA ALA A 130 9.77 21.03 -2.05
C ALA A 130 8.93 21.63 -3.17
N GLU A 131 9.09 21.14 -4.38
CA GLU A 131 8.21 21.43 -5.50
C GLU A 131 7.10 20.39 -5.53
N CYS A 132 5.84 20.77 -5.31
CA CYS A 132 4.72 19.86 -5.24
C CYS A 132 3.50 20.40 -5.96
N ARG A 133 2.80 19.52 -6.70
CA ARG A 133 1.51 19.87 -7.31
C ARG A 133 0.36 19.95 -6.30
N CYS A 134 0.55 19.42 -5.09
CA CYS A 134 -0.43 19.54 -4.02
C CYS A 134 -0.11 20.69 -3.08
N LYS A 135 -1.16 21.32 -2.54
CA LYS A 135 -1.03 22.42 -1.55
C LYS A 135 -1.11 21.93 -0.11
N ASN A 136 -1.59 20.70 0.09
CA ASN A 136 -1.82 20.15 1.43
C ASN A 136 -0.71 19.19 1.83
N PHE A 137 -0.22 19.34 3.04
CA PHE A 137 0.65 18.36 3.69
C PHE A 137 0.31 18.29 5.17
N GLU A 138 0.69 17.18 5.79
CA GLU A 138 0.57 16.98 7.23
C GLU A 138 1.84 16.30 7.74
N ASN A 139 2.42 16.85 8.79
CA ASN A 139 3.51 16.19 9.51
C ASN A 139 3.03 15.78 10.90
N VAL A 140 3.10 14.50 11.18
CA VAL A 140 2.73 13.94 12.49
C VAL A 140 3.98 13.40 13.16
N GLN A 141 4.24 13.88 14.37
CA GLN A 141 5.28 13.35 15.24
C GLN A 141 4.61 12.70 16.45
N GLY A 142 4.90 11.44 16.69
CA GLY A 142 4.30 10.69 17.78
C GLY A 142 5.28 9.71 18.40
N GLY A 143 5.12 9.46 19.70
CA GLY A 143 5.93 8.50 20.44
C GLY A 143 5.55 8.46 21.90
N LYS A 144 6.13 7.52 22.65
CA LYS A 144 5.99 7.48 24.12
C LYS A 144 7.08 8.35 24.75
N LEU A 145 6.69 9.28 25.59
CA LEU A 145 7.58 9.99 26.49
C LEU A 145 8.02 9.03 27.62
N SER A 146 8.89 8.07 27.31
CA SER A 146 9.48 7.20 28.31
C SER A 146 10.99 7.27 28.23
N GLY A 147 11.59 7.95 29.20
CA GLY A 147 13.03 8.06 29.35
C GLY A 147 13.66 9.29 28.68
N LYS A 148 14.96 9.50 28.95
CA LYS A 148 15.75 10.69 28.58
C LYS A 148 15.87 10.97 27.07
N ASN A 149 15.43 10.07 26.18
CA ASN A 149 15.38 10.24 24.72
C ASN A 149 14.09 9.59 24.22
N GLY A 150 12.98 10.29 24.29
CA GLY A 150 11.72 9.86 23.67
C GLY A 150 11.94 9.65 22.15
N ASN A 151 11.88 8.42 21.67
CA ASN A 151 11.94 8.09 20.25
C ASN A 151 10.63 8.54 19.58
N LEU A 152 10.55 9.79 19.18
CA LEU A 152 9.46 10.31 18.37
C LEU A 152 9.62 9.80 16.94
N ALA A 153 8.64 9.06 16.46
CA ALA A 153 8.55 8.67 15.06
C ALA A 153 7.93 9.82 14.24
N SER A 154 8.53 10.16 13.12
CA SER A 154 8.02 11.17 12.19
C SER A 154 7.29 10.52 11.04
N THR A 155 6.14 11.09 10.67
CA THR A 155 5.37 10.75 9.47
C THR A 155 5.03 12.00 8.70
N LEU A 156 5.36 12.03 7.42
CA LEU A 156 5.02 13.10 6.49
C LEU A 156 3.95 12.60 5.51
N TYR A 157 2.79 13.26 5.49
CA TYR A 157 1.78 13.07 4.46
C TYR A 157 1.90 14.20 3.44
N ILE A 158 2.02 13.86 2.16
CA ILE A 158 2.05 14.81 1.05
C ILE A 158 0.77 14.63 0.25
N GLY A 159 -0.05 15.66 0.19
CA GLY A 159 -1.41 15.60 -0.34
C GLY A 159 -2.45 15.30 0.74
N SER A 160 -3.73 15.51 0.41
CA SER A 160 -4.84 15.22 1.31
C SER A 160 -5.08 13.71 1.41
N GLN A 161 -5.23 13.21 2.63
CA GLN A 161 -5.54 11.80 2.88
C GLN A 161 -6.92 11.38 2.35
N SER A 162 -7.80 12.33 2.02
CA SER A 162 -9.08 12.07 1.37
C SER A 162 -9.00 12.05 -0.16
N SER A 163 -7.87 12.46 -0.76
CA SER A 163 -7.70 12.47 -2.21
C SER A 163 -7.46 11.08 -2.80
N THR A 164 -7.59 10.97 -4.13
CA THR A 164 -7.36 9.71 -4.84
C THR A 164 -5.87 9.34 -4.96
N LYS A 165 -4.97 10.32 -4.74
CA LYS A 165 -3.53 10.12 -4.69
C LYS A 165 -2.92 10.96 -3.58
N TYR A 166 -2.17 10.34 -2.69
CA TYR A 166 -1.35 11.01 -1.69
C TYR A 166 -0.20 10.11 -1.25
N PHE A 167 0.83 10.68 -0.66
CA PHE A 167 2.01 9.95 -0.20
C PHE A 167 2.09 9.96 1.32
N CYS A 168 2.69 8.89 1.85
CA CYS A 168 2.94 8.73 3.27
C CYS A 168 4.39 8.25 3.46
N LEU A 169 5.23 9.12 4.00
CA LEU A 169 6.64 8.83 4.31
C LEU A 169 6.79 8.71 5.82
N TYR A 170 7.39 7.64 6.32
CA TYR A 170 7.54 7.48 7.76
C TYR A 170 8.74 6.62 8.16
N GLU A 171 9.21 6.86 9.39
CA GLU A 171 10.29 6.12 10.02
C GLU A 171 9.80 4.74 10.47
N LYS A 172 9.86 3.76 9.56
CA LYS A 172 9.30 2.41 9.75
C LYS A 172 9.91 1.68 10.94
N GLN A 173 11.21 1.79 11.13
CA GLN A 173 11.91 1.16 12.25
C GLN A 173 11.41 1.67 13.58
N LYS A 174 11.25 2.99 13.73
CA LYS A 174 10.70 3.60 14.94
C LYS A 174 9.22 3.24 15.14
N GLU A 175 8.42 3.25 14.08
CA GLU A 175 7.01 2.83 14.13
C GLU A 175 6.88 1.38 14.62
N GLN A 176 7.72 0.47 14.15
CA GLN A 176 7.70 -0.92 14.59
C GLN A 176 8.24 -1.09 16.03
N ALA A 177 9.23 -0.32 16.43
CA ALA A 177 9.75 -0.31 17.80
C ALA A 177 8.67 0.08 18.83
N THR A 178 7.78 1.02 18.49
CA THR A 178 6.64 1.38 19.37
C THR A 178 5.68 0.21 19.58
N LYS A 179 5.59 -0.71 18.62
CA LYS A 179 4.78 -1.93 18.66
C LYS A 179 5.56 -3.13 19.21
N LYS A 180 6.79 -2.93 19.71
CA LYS A 180 7.70 -3.99 20.17
C LYS A 180 8.01 -5.02 19.08
N LYS A 181 8.06 -4.59 17.83
CA LYS A 181 8.43 -5.42 16.67
C LYS A 181 9.77 -4.94 16.10
N HIS A 182 10.57 -5.90 15.64
CA HIS A 182 11.83 -5.62 14.95
C HIS A 182 11.61 -5.56 13.44
N THR A 183 12.34 -4.68 12.76
CA THR A 183 12.43 -4.60 11.30
C THR A 183 13.76 -3.99 10.89
N ASP A 184 14.30 -4.46 9.76
CA ASP A 184 15.50 -3.88 9.14
C ASP A 184 15.18 -2.70 8.22
N ILE A 185 13.87 -2.44 7.98
CA ILE A 185 13.41 -1.31 7.18
C ILE A 185 13.53 -0.04 8.02
N ILE A 186 14.41 0.87 7.61
CA ILE A 186 14.63 2.13 8.32
C ILE A 186 13.46 3.07 8.06
N ASN A 187 13.20 3.40 6.79
CA ASN A 187 12.09 4.26 6.41
C ASN A 187 11.21 3.59 5.36
N ARG A 188 10.00 4.12 5.16
CA ARG A 188 9.10 3.67 4.11
C ARG A 188 8.43 4.87 3.44
N PHE A 189 8.37 4.80 2.12
CA PHE A 189 7.62 5.71 1.27
C PHE A 189 6.44 4.94 0.66
N GLU A 190 5.21 5.35 0.95
CA GLU A 190 3.99 4.74 0.41
C GLU A 190 3.30 5.69 -0.56
N ILE A 191 3.00 5.18 -1.74
CA ILE A 191 2.18 5.82 -2.76
C ILE A 191 0.79 5.22 -2.61
N ARG A 192 -0.18 6.00 -2.13
CA ARG A 192 -1.53 5.54 -1.85
C ARG A 192 -2.48 6.02 -2.93
N LEU A 193 -3.08 5.07 -3.66
CA LEU A 193 -3.94 5.33 -4.81
C LEU A 193 -5.32 4.75 -4.59
N ARG A 194 -6.36 5.54 -4.89
CA ARG A 194 -7.77 5.14 -4.75
C ARG A 194 -8.56 5.45 -6.00
N GLY A 195 -9.68 4.72 -6.20
CA GLY A 195 -10.62 4.94 -7.29
C GLY A 195 -9.93 4.94 -8.65
N THR A 196 -10.17 5.96 -9.47
CA THR A 196 -9.62 6.05 -10.83
C THR A 196 -8.10 6.00 -10.88
N LYS A 197 -7.40 6.58 -9.89
CA LYS A 197 -5.94 6.54 -9.83
C LYS A 197 -5.39 5.15 -9.56
N ALA A 198 -6.08 4.37 -8.74
CA ALA A 198 -5.73 2.97 -8.50
C ALA A 198 -5.94 2.11 -9.76
N VAL A 199 -7.06 2.30 -10.46
CA VAL A 199 -7.33 1.62 -11.74
C VAL A 199 -6.26 1.94 -12.77
N GLN A 200 -5.98 3.24 -13.01
CA GLN A 200 -4.96 3.69 -13.97
C GLN A 200 -3.57 3.11 -13.66
N ALA A 201 -3.17 3.07 -12.38
CA ALA A 201 -1.88 2.53 -11.99
C ALA A 201 -1.78 1.01 -12.25
N VAL A 202 -2.84 0.26 -11.97
CA VAL A 202 -2.88 -1.18 -12.25
C VAL A 202 -2.86 -1.45 -13.76
N GLU A 203 -3.64 -0.69 -14.55
CA GLU A 203 -3.65 -0.81 -16.01
C GLU A 203 -2.27 -0.50 -16.60
N GLU A 204 -1.62 0.58 -16.16
CA GLU A 204 -0.26 0.94 -16.60
C GLU A 204 0.76 -0.14 -16.21
N LEU A 205 0.66 -0.67 -14.98
CA LEU A 205 1.53 -1.75 -14.51
C LEU A 205 1.39 -3.01 -15.36
N LEU A 206 0.15 -3.39 -15.71
CA LEU A 206 -0.12 -4.56 -16.54
C LEU A 206 0.26 -4.35 -18.01
N LEU A 207 0.23 -3.11 -18.50
CA LEU A 207 0.63 -2.77 -19.85
C LEU A 207 2.15 -2.77 -20.01
N THR A 208 2.87 -2.21 -19.05
CA THR A 208 4.32 -1.97 -19.17
C THR A 208 5.19 -3.03 -18.51
N TYR A 209 4.66 -3.77 -17.53
CA TYR A 209 5.44 -4.68 -16.66
C TYR A 209 6.64 -3.99 -16.00
N ASN A 210 6.54 -2.67 -15.81
CA ASN A 210 7.61 -1.84 -15.26
C ASN A 210 7.15 -1.12 -13.96
N PRO A 211 7.24 -1.78 -12.80
CA PRO A 211 6.81 -1.19 -11.54
C PRO A 211 7.71 -0.04 -11.09
N HIS A 212 9.01 -0.08 -11.41
CA HIS A 212 9.94 1.01 -11.09
C HIS A 212 9.64 2.27 -11.91
N GLY A 213 9.39 2.12 -13.22
CA GLY A 213 8.98 3.22 -14.07
C GLY A 213 7.66 3.85 -13.64
N LEU A 214 6.68 3.03 -13.25
CA LEU A 214 5.41 3.52 -12.71
C LEU A 214 5.64 4.34 -11.44
N VAL A 215 6.41 3.83 -10.48
CA VAL A 215 6.70 4.51 -9.22
C VAL A 215 7.46 5.80 -9.44
N PHE A 216 8.49 5.79 -10.29
CA PHE A 216 9.24 6.98 -10.67
C PHE A 216 8.31 8.07 -11.21
N TYR A 217 7.45 7.72 -12.17
CA TYR A 217 6.47 8.66 -12.74
C TYR A 217 5.51 9.20 -11.68
N LEU A 218 4.93 8.32 -10.84
CA LEU A 218 3.97 8.73 -9.82
C LEU A 218 4.57 9.70 -8.81
N ILE A 219 5.86 9.55 -8.48
CA ILE A 219 6.56 10.42 -7.53
C ILE A 219 6.92 11.74 -8.20
N THR A 220 7.64 11.72 -9.32
CA THR A 220 8.16 12.93 -9.99
C THR A 220 7.05 13.80 -10.54
N ASP A 221 5.93 13.21 -10.96
CA ASP A 221 4.72 13.96 -11.34
C ASP A 221 4.04 14.69 -10.16
N PHE A 222 4.42 14.40 -8.92
CA PHE A 222 3.72 14.89 -7.74
C PHE A 222 4.57 15.72 -6.79
N VAL A 223 5.81 15.31 -6.51
CA VAL A 223 6.72 15.99 -5.59
C VAL A 223 8.18 15.84 -6.00
N GLU A 224 8.95 16.91 -5.83
CA GLU A 224 10.41 16.97 -5.98
C GLU A 224 11.03 17.65 -4.78
N PHE A 225 12.23 17.21 -4.41
CA PHE A 225 13.06 17.83 -3.37
C PHE A 225 14.42 18.21 -3.97
N PRO A 226 14.51 19.31 -4.75
CA PRO A 226 15.70 19.64 -5.54
C PRO A 226 16.95 19.87 -4.70
N ASP A 227 16.80 20.37 -3.47
CA ASP A 227 17.91 20.62 -2.54
C ASP A 227 18.19 19.44 -1.61
N TYR A 228 17.74 18.25 -1.93
CA TYR A 228 18.03 17.02 -1.18
C TYR A 228 18.78 16.02 -2.04
N PRO A 229 20.13 15.97 -1.96
CA PRO A 229 20.95 15.17 -2.89
C PRO A 229 20.61 13.67 -2.94
N LEU A 230 20.16 13.11 -1.80
CA LEU A 230 19.75 11.71 -1.73
C LEU A 230 18.41 11.44 -2.42
N TRP A 231 17.64 12.49 -2.77
CA TRP A 231 16.38 12.36 -3.50
C TRP A 231 16.59 11.83 -4.91
N GLU A 232 17.60 12.35 -5.62
CA GLU A 232 17.95 11.87 -6.95
C GLU A 232 18.35 10.38 -6.94
N ILE A 233 19.12 9.97 -5.92
CA ILE A 233 19.48 8.57 -5.74
C ILE A 233 18.23 7.71 -5.49
N PHE A 234 17.31 8.20 -4.67
CA PHE A 234 16.06 7.50 -4.35
C PHE A 234 15.17 7.30 -5.58
N ILE A 235 14.94 8.38 -6.37
CA ILE A 235 14.03 8.30 -7.53
C ILE A 235 14.67 7.61 -8.74
N SER A 236 15.99 7.66 -8.93
CA SER A 236 16.71 7.07 -10.07
C SER A 236 17.15 5.62 -9.84
N HIS A 237 16.86 5.06 -8.67
CA HIS A 237 17.36 3.73 -8.33
C HIS A 237 16.51 2.62 -8.97
N ASP A 238 17.15 1.84 -9.86
CA ASP A 238 16.63 0.62 -10.49
C ASP A 238 16.81 -0.64 -9.61
#